data_93e35b45102c740caeca018eec05096b
#
_entry.id   93e35b45102c740caeca018eec05096b
#
_cell.length_a   1.000
_cell.length_b   1.000
_cell.length_c   1.000
_cell.angle_alpha   90.00
_cell.angle_beta   90.00
_cell.angle_gamma   90.00
#
_symmetry.space_group_name_H-M   'P 1'
#
loop_
_entity.id
_entity.type
_entity.pdbx_description
1 polymer ?
#
loop_
_entity_poly.entity_id
_entity_poly.type
_entity_poly.pdbx_seq_one_letter_code
_entity_poly.pdbx_strand_id
1 'polypeptide(L)'
;MFYQLRDRVRRHRFAGTCKGVLRAAPVALDASSRLVVLSQVQHKDVLLFLLAVKSFARQVRPRAVCVLDDGSLSADDRVGLREHIPGLSLLELAEFRSAVCPRGGTWERLLAIASLVRDHYVIQLDSDTLTIGPVKEVSHCIDHQTAFALGTWNNQKVETMRERCETARKLASQANVHVQVVAEANFDKLDDFESLRYVRGCSGFAGFARQSFTREFVEAISVQMRAAIGAKWSEWGSEQVMSNIVVANIPNAIVLPHPKYADCHKMQPEVTEFIHFIGSCRFDDGNYAKLGAQVIARL
;
A
#
# COMPACT_ATOMS: atom_id res chain seq x y z
N MET A 1 6.33 -20.89 19.43
CA MET A 1 7.43 -20.28 20.21
C MET A 1 8.67 -20.00 19.35
N PHE A 2 9.25 -20.97 18.62
CA PHE A 2 10.45 -20.76 17.77
C PHE A 2 10.29 -19.74 16.64
N TYR A 3 9.11 -19.65 16.01
CA TYR A 3 8.86 -18.67 14.94
C TYR A 3 8.98 -17.21 15.43
N GLN A 4 8.35 -16.88 16.54
CA GLN A 4 8.39 -15.53 17.11
C GLN A 4 9.81 -15.09 17.55
N LEU A 5 10.60 -16.02 18.10
CA LEU A 5 11.98 -15.74 18.46
C LEU A 5 12.85 -15.48 17.22
N ARG A 6 12.66 -16.30 16.18
CA ARG A 6 13.37 -16.16 14.90
C ARG A 6 13.02 -14.85 14.20
N ASP A 7 11.74 -14.45 14.19
CA ASP A 7 11.31 -13.17 13.64
C ASP A 7 11.91 -11.99 14.41
N ARG A 8 11.92 -12.04 15.76
CA ARG A 8 12.55 -11.01 16.60
C ARG A 8 14.04 -10.87 16.30
N VAL A 9 14.80 -11.96 16.18
CA VAL A 9 16.21 -11.93 15.84
C VAL A 9 16.46 -11.33 14.47
N ARG A 10 15.66 -11.68 13.47
CA ARG A 10 15.76 -11.16 12.10
C ARG A 10 15.45 -9.68 12.03
N ARG A 11 14.39 -9.24 12.71
CA ARG A 11 14.02 -7.83 12.84
C ARG A 11 15.14 -7.04 13.53
N HIS A 12 15.75 -7.60 14.58
CA HIS A 12 16.87 -6.96 15.27
C HIS A 12 18.11 -6.83 14.35
N ARG A 13 18.43 -7.86 13.57
CA ARG A 13 19.50 -7.80 12.56
C ARG A 13 19.23 -6.75 11.50
N PHE A 14 18.01 -6.71 10.97
CA PHE A 14 17.57 -5.67 10.04
C PHE A 14 17.78 -4.27 10.66
N ALA A 15 17.29 -4.04 11.86
CA ALA A 15 17.42 -2.77 12.55
C ALA A 15 18.89 -2.39 12.76
N GLY A 16 19.74 -3.32 13.16
CA GLY A 16 21.19 -3.10 13.28
C GLY A 16 21.85 -2.66 11.97
N THR A 17 21.46 -3.30 10.87
CA THR A 17 22.01 -3.00 9.54
C THR A 17 21.47 -1.67 8.98
N CYS A 18 20.17 -1.39 9.17
CA CYS A 18 19.49 -0.25 8.56
C CYS A 18 19.38 0.99 9.46
N LYS A 19 19.88 0.95 10.72
CA LYS A 19 19.85 2.13 11.62
C LYS A 19 20.55 3.36 11.06
N GLY A 20 21.41 3.21 10.05
CA GLY A 20 22.05 4.31 9.33
C GLY A 20 21.05 5.29 8.72
N VAL A 21 19.80 4.87 8.44
CA VAL A 21 18.73 5.74 7.93
C VAL A 21 18.40 6.89 8.87
N LEU A 22 18.65 6.72 10.20
CA LEU A 22 18.48 7.75 11.21
C LEU A 22 19.54 8.86 11.14
N ARG A 23 20.60 8.68 10.37
CA ARG A 23 21.62 9.69 10.12
C ARG A 23 21.56 10.28 8.72
N ALA A 24 20.72 9.70 7.86
CA ALA A 24 20.50 10.23 6.52
C ALA A 24 19.72 11.57 6.58
N ALA A 25 19.93 12.40 5.58
CA ALA A 25 19.23 13.70 5.48
C ALA A 25 17.71 13.57 5.61
N PRO A 26 17.01 14.57 6.15
CA PRO A 26 15.55 14.62 6.13
C PRO A 26 14.98 14.49 4.73
N VAL A 27 13.72 14.05 4.63
CA VAL A 27 12.99 13.97 3.36
C VAL A 27 12.92 15.34 2.71
N ALA A 28 13.39 15.43 1.46
CA ALA A 28 13.24 16.65 0.66
C ALA A 28 11.82 16.73 0.09
N LEU A 29 11.06 17.74 0.48
CA LEU A 29 9.73 18.03 -0.04
C LEU A 29 9.81 19.05 -1.19
N ASP A 30 8.80 19.02 -2.06
CA ASP A 30 8.61 19.99 -3.15
C ASP A 30 7.22 20.58 -3.06
N ALA A 31 7.13 21.85 -2.66
CA ALA A 31 5.87 22.57 -2.51
C ALA A 31 5.07 22.71 -3.83
N SER A 32 5.73 22.60 -4.98
CA SER A 32 5.10 22.61 -6.31
C SER A 32 4.51 21.25 -6.72
N SER A 33 4.93 20.17 -6.08
CA SER A 33 4.43 18.83 -6.33
C SER A 33 2.94 18.70 -5.97
N ARG A 34 2.23 17.85 -6.70
CA ARG A 34 0.83 17.50 -6.41
C ARG A 34 0.71 16.25 -5.55
N LEU A 35 1.83 15.56 -5.32
CA LEU A 35 1.89 14.28 -4.63
C LEU A 35 1.85 14.44 -3.12
N VAL A 36 0.93 13.72 -2.48
CA VAL A 36 0.96 13.40 -1.06
C VAL A 36 1.23 11.91 -0.89
N VAL A 37 2.20 11.56 -0.04
CA VAL A 37 2.43 10.17 0.35
C VAL A 37 1.69 9.90 1.65
N LEU A 38 0.91 8.83 1.69
CA LEU A 38 0.23 8.35 2.91
C LEU A 38 0.75 6.96 3.29
N SER A 39 1.11 6.81 4.56
CA SER A 39 1.45 5.52 5.17
C SER A 39 0.72 5.33 6.48
N GLN A 40 0.28 4.12 6.76
CA GLN A 40 -0.14 3.75 8.12
C GLN A 40 1.05 3.13 8.84
N VAL A 41 1.43 3.66 10.00
CA VAL A 41 2.69 3.31 10.68
C VAL A 41 2.42 2.87 12.11
N GLN A 42 3.08 1.77 12.50
CA GLN A 42 3.13 1.25 13.87
C GLN A 42 4.49 1.58 14.49
N HIS A 43 4.54 1.69 15.81
CA HIS A 43 5.79 1.88 16.57
C HIS A 43 6.92 0.96 16.10
N LYS A 44 6.63 -0.33 15.99
CA LYS A 44 7.63 -1.35 15.58
C LYS A 44 8.16 -1.16 14.15
N ASP A 45 7.47 -0.40 13.30
CA ASP A 45 7.78 -0.26 11.88
C ASP A 45 8.33 1.14 11.51
N VAL A 46 8.57 2.02 12.49
CA VAL A 46 9.10 3.38 12.27
C VAL A 46 10.40 3.39 11.46
N LEU A 47 11.34 2.49 11.78
CA LEU A 47 12.62 2.40 11.06
C LEU A 47 12.42 1.94 9.60
N LEU A 48 11.52 0.97 9.39
CA LEU A 48 11.15 0.52 8.04
C LEU A 48 10.52 1.67 7.24
N PHE A 49 9.57 2.36 7.85
CA PHE A 49 8.90 3.48 7.22
C PHE A 49 9.87 4.61 6.82
N LEU A 50 10.81 4.98 7.70
CA LEU A 50 11.82 5.97 7.36
C LEU A 50 12.68 5.55 6.16
N LEU A 51 13.03 4.28 6.06
CA LEU A 51 13.74 3.74 4.91
C LEU A 51 12.87 3.77 3.64
N ALA A 52 11.61 3.35 3.75
CA ALA A 52 10.65 3.36 2.64
C ALA A 52 10.44 4.78 2.11
N VAL A 53 10.07 5.73 2.97
CA VAL A 53 9.73 7.09 2.54
C VAL A 53 10.94 7.85 2.02
N LYS A 54 12.13 7.71 2.65
CA LYS A 54 13.36 8.36 2.17
C LYS A 54 13.81 7.80 0.82
N SER A 55 13.79 6.48 0.64
CA SER A 55 14.14 5.84 -0.63
C SER A 55 13.20 6.26 -1.76
N PHE A 56 11.90 6.34 -1.47
CA PHE A 56 10.89 6.79 -2.42
C PHE A 56 11.03 8.29 -2.75
N ALA A 57 11.11 9.14 -1.74
CA ALA A 57 11.19 10.59 -1.92
C ALA A 57 12.47 11.06 -2.63
N ARG A 58 13.53 10.25 -2.61
CA ARG A 58 14.72 10.49 -3.43
C ARG A 58 14.43 10.41 -4.92
N GLN A 59 13.49 9.58 -5.34
CA GLN A 59 13.12 9.39 -6.75
C GLN A 59 11.98 10.33 -7.16
N VAL A 60 11.01 10.54 -6.26
CA VAL A 60 9.83 11.36 -6.51
C VAL A 60 9.58 12.23 -5.28
N ARG A 61 9.87 13.53 -5.38
CA ARG A 61 9.71 14.46 -4.26
C ARG A 61 8.23 14.75 -4.01
N PRO A 62 7.68 14.35 -2.87
CA PRO A 62 6.30 14.67 -2.54
C PRO A 62 6.16 16.12 -2.05
N ARG A 63 4.95 16.67 -2.17
CA ARG A 63 4.55 17.93 -1.51
C ARG A 63 4.49 17.77 0.01
N ALA A 64 3.94 16.64 0.44
CA ALA A 64 3.75 16.33 1.85
C ALA A 64 3.79 14.82 2.10
N VAL A 65 4.08 14.46 3.33
CA VAL A 65 3.95 13.09 3.84
C VAL A 65 2.97 13.11 4.98
N CYS A 66 1.98 12.20 4.91
CA CYS A 66 1.00 11.96 5.97
C CYS A 66 1.28 10.59 6.58
N VAL A 67 1.28 10.51 7.89
CA VAL A 67 1.33 9.25 8.64
C VAL A 67 0.03 9.07 9.38
N LEU A 68 -0.67 7.98 9.09
CA LEU A 68 -1.81 7.54 9.85
C LEU A 68 -1.30 6.71 11.03
N ASP A 69 -1.40 7.29 12.24
CA ASP A 69 -0.98 6.65 13.49
C ASP A 69 -2.01 5.60 13.90
N ASP A 70 -1.58 4.36 14.03
CA ASP A 70 -2.45 3.28 14.50
C ASP A 70 -2.72 3.33 16.03
N GLY A 71 -2.19 4.35 16.71
CA GLY A 71 -2.28 4.54 18.16
C GLY A 71 -1.12 3.93 18.94
N SER A 72 -0.15 3.31 18.27
CA SER A 72 1.02 2.69 18.92
C SER A 72 2.26 3.58 18.94
N LEU A 73 2.29 4.70 18.19
CA LEU A 73 3.44 5.60 18.15
C LEU A 73 3.67 6.27 19.50
N SER A 74 4.88 6.12 20.04
CA SER A 74 5.33 6.82 21.24
C SER A 74 5.57 8.33 20.97
N ALA A 75 5.75 9.10 22.04
CA ALA A 75 6.15 10.50 21.91
C ALA A 75 7.50 10.64 21.17
N ASP A 76 8.45 9.77 21.47
CA ASP A 76 9.79 9.76 20.82
C ASP A 76 9.69 9.42 19.33
N ASP A 77 8.81 8.46 18.95
CA ASP A 77 8.57 8.16 17.54
C ASP A 77 8.05 9.38 16.79
N ARG A 78 7.08 10.07 17.37
CA ARG A 78 6.47 11.27 16.78
C ARG A 78 7.47 12.42 16.63
N VAL A 79 8.38 12.59 17.59
CA VAL A 79 9.49 13.54 17.51
C VAL A 79 10.45 13.13 16.39
N GLY A 80 10.96 11.91 16.43
CA GLY A 80 11.89 11.41 15.42
C GLY A 80 11.32 11.43 14.01
N LEU A 81 10.05 11.08 13.83
CA LEU A 81 9.38 11.19 12.53
C LEU A 81 9.36 12.64 12.00
N ARG A 82 9.10 13.65 12.86
CA ARG A 82 9.10 15.07 12.47
C ARG A 82 10.50 15.58 12.15
N GLU A 83 11.54 15.09 12.84
CA GLU A 83 12.94 15.42 12.53
C GLU A 83 13.34 14.92 11.14
N HIS A 84 12.88 13.72 10.78
CA HIS A 84 13.20 13.10 9.50
C HIS A 84 12.29 13.51 8.34
N ILE A 85 11.11 14.05 8.64
CA ILE A 85 10.10 14.43 7.64
C ILE A 85 9.58 15.81 8.00
N PRO A 86 10.22 16.89 7.51
CA PRO A 86 9.77 18.26 7.77
C PRO A 86 8.32 18.47 7.32
N GLY A 87 7.49 19.06 8.17
CA GLY A 87 6.08 19.28 7.85
C GLY A 87 5.22 18.01 7.83
N LEU A 88 5.66 16.93 8.48
CA LEU A 88 4.89 15.70 8.62
C LEU A 88 3.49 15.95 9.21
N SER A 89 2.46 15.48 8.52
CA SER A 89 1.10 15.44 9.05
C SER A 89 0.84 14.10 9.74
N LEU A 90 0.57 14.14 11.04
CA LEU A 90 0.11 12.97 11.80
C LEU A 90 -1.41 12.97 11.83
N LEU A 91 -2.02 11.91 11.34
CA LEU A 91 -3.46 11.70 11.26
C LEU A 91 -3.85 10.59 12.23
N GLU A 92 -5.00 10.72 12.87
CA GLU A 92 -5.50 9.71 13.80
C GLU A 92 -6.50 8.77 13.12
N LEU A 93 -6.36 7.47 13.32
CA LEU A 93 -7.27 6.44 12.79
C LEU A 93 -8.74 6.75 13.09
N ALA A 94 -9.03 7.32 14.27
CA ALA A 94 -10.40 7.60 14.71
C ALA A 94 -11.15 8.55 13.78
N GLU A 95 -10.44 9.47 13.12
CA GLU A 95 -11.02 10.47 12.20
C GLU A 95 -11.57 9.83 10.92
N PHE A 96 -11.03 8.66 10.53
CA PHE A 96 -11.35 7.99 9.28
C PHE A 96 -12.23 6.74 9.46
N ARG A 97 -12.80 6.54 10.63
CA ARG A 97 -13.74 5.44 10.87
C ARG A 97 -15.04 5.64 10.10
N SER A 98 -15.61 4.52 9.67
CA SER A 98 -16.93 4.46 9.05
C SER A 98 -17.87 3.59 9.88
N ALA A 99 -19.17 3.91 9.86
CA ALA A 99 -20.21 3.10 10.47
C ALA A 99 -20.49 1.81 9.66
N VAL A 100 -20.16 1.81 8.36
CA VAL A 100 -20.54 0.75 7.43
C VAL A 100 -19.35 -0.03 6.86
N CYS A 101 -18.14 0.51 6.91
CA CYS A 101 -16.93 -0.23 6.56
C CYS A 101 -16.41 -1.03 7.77
N PRO A 102 -15.66 -2.12 7.54
CA PRO A 102 -14.93 -2.80 8.59
C PRO A 102 -13.97 -1.86 9.35
N ARG A 103 -13.67 -2.20 10.58
CA ARG A 103 -12.67 -1.48 11.40
C ARG A 103 -11.36 -2.23 11.43
N GLY A 104 -10.25 -1.51 11.34
CA GLY A 104 -8.92 -2.10 11.31
C GLY A 104 -8.60 -2.74 9.96
N GLY A 105 -7.55 -3.57 9.91
CA GLY A 105 -7.13 -4.18 8.65
C GLY A 105 -6.82 -3.18 7.55
N THR A 106 -6.43 -1.96 7.90
CA THR A 106 -6.09 -0.84 7.01
C THR A 106 -7.28 -0.13 6.32
N TRP A 107 -8.52 -0.39 6.73
CA TRP A 107 -9.70 0.29 6.17
C TRP A 107 -9.68 1.81 6.39
N GLU A 108 -9.27 2.24 7.58
CA GLU A 108 -9.14 3.67 7.89
C GLU A 108 -8.13 4.36 6.98
N ARG A 109 -7.10 3.65 6.53
CA ARG A 109 -6.15 4.16 5.54
C ARG A 109 -6.81 4.43 4.19
N LEU A 110 -7.63 3.54 3.68
CA LEU A 110 -8.36 3.75 2.43
C LEU A 110 -9.32 4.94 2.54
N LEU A 111 -9.98 5.10 3.68
CA LEU A 111 -10.88 6.23 3.93
C LEU A 111 -10.11 7.55 4.11
N ALA A 112 -8.89 7.53 4.66
CA ALA A 112 -7.99 8.67 4.67
C ALA A 112 -7.56 9.07 3.25
N ILE A 113 -7.26 8.08 2.38
CA ILE A 113 -6.98 8.32 0.97
C ILE A 113 -8.18 9.01 0.30
N ALA A 114 -9.41 8.53 0.53
CA ALA A 114 -10.63 9.15 -0.01
C ALA A 114 -10.80 10.62 0.39
N SER A 115 -10.32 11.00 1.58
CA SER A 115 -10.29 12.40 2.02
C SER A 115 -9.20 13.21 1.31
N LEU A 116 -7.99 12.66 1.19
CA LEU A 116 -6.82 13.35 0.63
C LEU A 116 -6.90 13.52 -0.89
N VAL A 117 -7.51 12.59 -1.62
CA VAL A 117 -7.64 12.69 -3.09
C VAL A 117 -8.55 13.82 -3.54
N ARG A 118 -9.32 14.44 -2.66
CA ARG A 118 -10.10 15.64 -2.99
C ARG A 118 -9.21 16.75 -3.54
N ASP A 119 -8.00 16.89 -3.00
CA ASP A 119 -7.10 17.99 -3.30
C ASP A 119 -5.77 17.56 -3.91
N HIS A 120 -5.36 16.29 -3.78
CA HIS A 120 -4.04 15.80 -4.10
C HIS A 120 -4.04 14.52 -4.92
N TYR A 121 -2.96 14.27 -5.65
CA TYR A 121 -2.59 12.92 -6.04
C TYR A 121 -2.04 12.21 -4.81
N VAL A 122 -2.56 11.03 -4.48
CA VAL A 122 -2.16 10.30 -3.28
C VAL A 122 -1.46 9.00 -3.65
N ILE A 123 -0.29 8.76 -3.08
CA ILE A 123 0.37 7.45 -3.12
C ILE A 123 0.30 6.82 -1.73
N GLN A 124 -0.31 5.64 -1.68
CA GLN A 124 -0.21 4.73 -0.57
C GLN A 124 1.13 4.02 -0.62
N LEU A 125 1.91 4.13 0.46
CA LEU A 125 3.23 3.54 0.59
C LEU A 125 3.33 2.78 1.90
N ASP A 126 3.39 1.44 1.84
CA ASP A 126 3.57 0.64 3.05
C ASP A 126 4.99 0.79 3.62
N SER A 127 5.11 0.67 4.93
CA SER A 127 6.37 0.83 5.66
C SER A 127 7.44 -0.19 5.28
N ASP A 128 7.05 -1.32 4.73
CA ASP A 128 7.94 -2.40 4.31
C ASP A 128 8.23 -2.42 2.80
N THR A 129 8.26 -1.24 2.20
CA THR A 129 8.67 -1.05 0.80
C THR A 129 10.09 -0.51 0.70
N LEU A 130 10.70 -0.69 -0.46
CA LEU A 130 12.03 -0.13 -0.75
C LEU A 130 12.12 0.26 -2.24
N THR A 131 12.48 1.52 -2.48
CA THR A 131 12.76 2.02 -3.81
C THR A 131 14.27 1.98 -4.05
N ILE A 132 14.72 1.18 -5.03
CA ILE A 132 16.14 0.96 -5.31
C ILE A 132 16.59 1.56 -6.65
N GLY A 133 15.65 1.90 -7.53
CA GLY A 133 15.89 2.50 -8.84
C GLY A 133 14.87 3.59 -9.20
N PRO A 134 14.98 4.16 -10.42
CA PRO A 134 14.09 5.21 -10.87
C PRO A 134 12.68 4.66 -11.15
N VAL A 135 11.67 5.25 -10.52
CA VAL A 135 10.27 4.84 -10.65
C VAL A 135 9.55 5.69 -11.71
N LYS A 136 10.02 5.63 -12.96
CA LYS A 136 9.57 6.50 -14.07
C LYS A 136 8.08 6.39 -14.36
N GLU A 137 7.52 5.18 -14.30
CA GLU A 137 6.09 4.94 -14.53
C GLU A 137 5.24 5.60 -13.44
N VAL A 138 5.73 5.62 -12.21
CA VAL A 138 5.05 6.31 -11.09
C VAL A 138 5.09 7.81 -11.30
N SER A 139 6.24 8.38 -11.69
CA SER A 139 6.34 9.81 -12.02
C SER A 139 5.37 10.17 -13.15
N HIS A 140 5.33 9.37 -14.22
CA HIS A 140 4.39 9.55 -15.32
C HIS A 140 2.91 9.53 -14.83
N CYS A 141 2.55 8.60 -13.95
CA CYS A 141 1.19 8.54 -13.38
C CYS A 141 0.83 9.80 -12.60
N ILE A 142 1.75 10.35 -11.80
CA ILE A 142 1.54 11.58 -11.05
C ILE A 142 1.30 12.75 -12.00
N ASP A 143 2.15 12.91 -13.01
CA ASP A 143 2.08 14.02 -13.97
C ASP A 143 0.78 13.99 -14.79
N HIS A 144 0.32 12.81 -15.18
CA HIS A 144 -0.87 12.60 -16.01
C HIS A 144 -2.16 12.30 -15.19
N GLN A 145 -2.08 12.36 -13.86
CA GLN A 145 -3.22 12.05 -12.98
C GLN A 145 -3.83 10.66 -13.27
N THR A 146 -2.97 9.67 -13.47
CA THR A 146 -3.34 8.28 -13.76
C THR A 146 -3.17 7.43 -12.50
N ALA A 147 -4.19 6.65 -12.13
CA ALA A 147 -4.08 5.72 -11.01
C ALA A 147 -3.23 4.50 -11.38
N PHE A 148 -2.59 3.90 -10.37
CA PHE A 148 -1.86 2.66 -10.56
C PHE A 148 -2.00 1.68 -9.41
N ALA A 149 -1.88 0.39 -9.73
CA ALA A 149 -1.73 -0.69 -8.77
C ALA A 149 -0.38 -1.39 -8.90
N LEU A 150 0.15 -1.90 -7.79
CA LEU A 150 1.27 -2.83 -7.80
C LEU A 150 0.77 -4.20 -8.27
N GLY A 151 1.22 -4.63 -9.45
CA GLY A 151 0.89 -5.93 -10.02
C GLY A 151 1.55 -7.10 -9.28
N THR A 152 1.04 -8.29 -9.53
CA THR A 152 1.51 -9.53 -8.90
C THR A 152 2.04 -10.57 -9.91
N TRP A 153 1.90 -10.33 -11.21
CA TRP A 153 2.44 -11.16 -12.30
C TRP A 153 2.68 -10.34 -13.57
N ASN A 154 3.44 -10.91 -14.50
CA ASN A 154 3.77 -10.26 -15.77
C ASN A 154 2.51 -9.99 -16.63
N ASN A 155 2.50 -8.85 -17.30
CA ASN A 155 1.43 -8.44 -18.21
C ASN A 155 0.03 -8.40 -17.57
N GLN A 156 -0.04 -8.23 -16.27
CA GLN A 156 -1.30 -8.07 -15.58
C GLN A 156 -2.02 -6.80 -16.04
N LYS A 157 -3.33 -6.88 -16.19
CA LYS A 157 -4.19 -5.76 -16.62
C LYS A 157 -5.36 -5.59 -15.66
N VAL A 158 -5.99 -4.44 -15.76
CA VAL A 158 -7.32 -4.23 -15.24
C VAL A 158 -8.29 -5.10 -16.06
N GLU A 159 -9.14 -5.85 -15.37
CA GLU A 159 -10.08 -6.82 -15.95
C GLU A 159 -11.52 -6.45 -15.59
N THR A 160 -12.50 -7.08 -16.23
CA THR A 160 -13.89 -6.97 -15.82
C THR A 160 -14.13 -7.73 -14.52
N MET A 161 -15.09 -7.29 -13.71
CA MET A 161 -15.49 -8.07 -12.54
C MET A 161 -16.02 -9.46 -12.90
N ARG A 162 -16.62 -9.61 -14.07
CA ARG A 162 -17.09 -10.90 -14.60
C ARG A 162 -15.94 -11.89 -14.78
N GLU A 163 -14.88 -11.49 -15.50
CA GLU A 163 -13.69 -12.33 -15.72
C GLU A 163 -13.06 -12.77 -14.39
N ARG A 164 -12.99 -11.84 -13.42
CA ARG A 164 -12.46 -12.14 -12.09
C ARG A 164 -13.35 -13.08 -11.31
N CYS A 165 -14.66 -12.84 -11.31
CA CYS A 165 -15.64 -13.66 -10.61
C CYS A 165 -15.62 -15.12 -11.12
N GLU A 166 -15.60 -15.32 -12.42
CA GLU A 166 -15.51 -16.65 -13.04
C GLU A 166 -14.21 -17.38 -12.64
N THR A 167 -13.09 -16.67 -12.63
CA THR A 167 -11.79 -17.22 -12.22
C THR A 167 -11.79 -17.57 -10.73
N ALA A 168 -12.29 -16.68 -9.87
CA ALA A 168 -12.30 -16.87 -8.43
C ALA A 168 -13.21 -18.02 -7.99
N ARG A 169 -14.35 -18.25 -8.65
CA ARG A 169 -15.28 -19.34 -8.37
C ARG A 169 -14.63 -20.72 -8.48
N LYS A 170 -13.67 -20.89 -9.39
CA LYS A 170 -12.90 -22.14 -9.53
C LYS A 170 -12.02 -22.42 -8.30
N LEU A 171 -11.67 -21.39 -7.54
CA LEU A 171 -10.82 -21.48 -6.35
C LEU A 171 -11.62 -21.44 -5.05
N ALA A 172 -12.82 -20.89 -5.07
CA ALA A 172 -13.64 -20.64 -3.88
C ALA A 172 -14.23 -21.92 -3.22
N SER A 173 -14.17 -23.06 -3.91
CA SER A 173 -14.65 -24.35 -3.39
C SER A 173 -13.70 -25.00 -2.36
N GLN A 174 -12.53 -24.43 -2.13
CA GLN A 174 -11.56 -24.96 -1.17
C GLN A 174 -11.92 -24.54 0.27
N ALA A 175 -11.54 -25.35 1.26
CA ALA A 175 -11.70 -24.99 2.66
C ALA A 175 -10.75 -23.86 3.07
N ASN A 176 -11.18 -22.95 3.96
CA ASN A 176 -10.37 -21.85 4.50
C ASN A 176 -9.83 -20.85 3.47
N VAL A 177 -10.62 -20.53 2.46
CA VAL A 177 -10.24 -19.60 1.40
C VAL A 177 -10.12 -18.17 1.94
N HIS A 178 -9.09 -17.47 1.53
CA HIS A 178 -8.84 -16.07 1.88
C HIS A 178 -9.99 -15.17 1.45
N VAL A 179 -10.31 -14.14 2.24
CA VAL A 179 -11.41 -13.19 1.97
C VAL A 179 -11.38 -12.62 0.55
N GLN A 180 -10.21 -12.38 0.01
CA GLN A 180 -10.08 -11.86 -1.36
C GLN A 180 -10.73 -12.79 -2.40
N VAL A 181 -10.48 -14.10 -2.33
CA VAL A 181 -11.06 -15.07 -3.27
C VAL A 181 -12.57 -15.18 -3.08
N VAL A 182 -13.04 -15.15 -1.81
CA VAL A 182 -14.48 -15.19 -1.50
C VAL A 182 -15.17 -13.94 -2.04
N ALA A 183 -14.59 -12.76 -1.83
CA ALA A 183 -15.14 -11.50 -2.34
C ALA A 183 -15.19 -11.50 -3.87
N GLU A 184 -14.07 -11.84 -4.52
CA GLU A 184 -13.95 -11.93 -5.99
C GLU A 184 -15.02 -12.89 -6.58
N ALA A 185 -15.27 -14.03 -5.94
CA ALA A 185 -16.26 -15.01 -6.38
C ALA A 185 -17.72 -14.54 -6.26
N ASN A 186 -17.97 -13.46 -5.51
CA ASN A 186 -19.29 -12.88 -5.25
C ASN A 186 -19.46 -11.46 -5.82
N PHE A 187 -18.60 -11.00 -6.71
CA PHE A 187 -18.71 -9.68 -7.33
C PHE A 187 -20.02 -9.50 -8.11
N ASP A 188 -20.62 -10.56 -8.62
CA ASP A 188 -21.92 -10.54 -9.30
C ASP A 188 -23.11 -10.15 -8.38
N LYS A 189 -22.86 -9.95 -7.09
CA LYS A 189 -23.84 -9.42 -6.13
C LYS A 189 -23.80 -7.91 -5.99
N LEU A 190 -22.84 -7.25 -6.65
CA LEU A 190 -22.75 -5.79 -6.69
C LEU A 190 -23.74 -5.23 -7.72
N ASP A 191 -24.41 -4.13 -7.37
CA ASP A 191 -25.44 -3.50 -8.24
C ASP A 191 -24.85 -3.10 -9.60
N ASP A 192 -23.64 -2.55 -9.62
CA ASP A 192 -22.96 -2.07 -10.83
C ASP A 192 -21.95 -3.09 -11.40
N PHE A 193 -22.14 -4.37 -11.13
CA PHE A 193 -21.23 -5.46 -11.49
C PHE A 193 -20.74 -5.41 -12.95
N GLU A 194 -21.62 -5.13 -13.90
CA GLU A 194 -21.29 -5.14 -15.34
C GLU A 194 -20.40 -3.96 -15.75
N SER A 195 -20.52 -2.84 -15.06
CA SER A 195 -19.76 -1.63 -15.38
C SER A 195 -18.45 -1.55 -14.61
N LEU A 196 -18.37 -2.18 -13.43
CA LEU A 196 -17.22 -2.14 -12.57
C LEU A 196 -16.05 -2.99 -13.11
N ARG A 197 -14.85 -2.54 -12.79
CA ARG A 197 -13.58 -3.18 -13.11
C ARG A 197 -12.85 -3.61 -11.84
N TYR A 198 -11.88 -4.51 -12.02
CA TYR A 198 -11.05 -5.00 -10.94
C TYR A 198 -9.60 -5.15 -11.38
N VAL A 199 -8.69 -4.99 -10.44
CA VAL A 199 -7.29 -5.37 -10.58
C VAL A 199 -6.86 -6.18 -9.37
N ARG A 200 -6.26 -7.33 -9.55
CA ARG A 200 -5.77 -8.13 -8.42
C ARG A 200 -4.37 -7.69 -8.02
N GLY A 201 -4.27 -6.44 -7.55
CA GLY A 201 -3.02 -5.83 -7.12
C GLY A 201 -2.73 -6.03 -5.63
N CYS A 202 -1.59 -5.54 -5.21
CA CYS A 202 -1.20 -5.44 -3.81
C CYS A 202 -1.41 -4.01 -3.31
N SER A 203 -2.17 -3.83 -2.22
CA SER A 203 -2.46 -2.51 -1.67
C SER A 203 -1.28 -1.86 -0.92
N GLY A 204 -0.12 -2.50 -0.84
CA GLY A 204 1.06 -1.92 -0.21
C GLY A 204 1.71 -0.77 -1.00
N PHE A 205 1.37 -0.64 -2.28
CA PHE A 205 1.79 0.45 -3.14
C PHE A 205 0.76 0.70 -4.24
N ALA A 206 0.06 1.82 -4.15
CA ALA A 206 -0.96 2.22 -5.11
C ALA A 206 -1.00 3.74 -5.24
N GLY A 207 -1.37 4.23 -6.42
CA GLY A 207 -1.54 5.66 -6.71
C GLY A 207 -2.96 5.99 -7.09
N PHE A 208 -3.47 7.10 -6.56
CA PHE A 208 -4.85 7.57 -6.72
C PHE A 208 -4.84 8.99 -7.25
N ALA A 209 -5.47 9.21 -8.40
CA ALA A 209 -5.58 10.52 -9.01
C ALA A 209 -6.43 11.48 -8.15
N ARG A 210 -6.17 12.78 -8.28
CA ARG A 210 -6.97 13.78 -7.59
C ARG A 210 -8.44 13.71 -8.06
N GLN A 211 -9.38 13.81 -7.11
CA GLN A 211 -10.84 13.78 -7.34
C GLN A 211 -11.33 12.50 -8.03
N SER A 212 -10.61 11.38 -7.86
CA SER A 212 -10.88 10.15 -8.61
C SER A 212 -11.93 9.24 -7.99
N PHE A 213 -12.14 9.32 -6.68
CA PHE A 213 -13.18 8.56 -5.98
C PHE A 213 -13.59 9.26 -4.68
N THR A 214 -14.69 8.82 -4.10
CA THR A 214 -15.25 9.39 -2.87
C THR A 214 -15.38 8.34 -1.77
N ARG A 215 -15.55 8.81 -0.55
CA ARG A 215 -15.83 7.97 0.61
C ARG A 215 -17.16 7.21 0.43
N GLU A 216 -18.16 7.87 -0.12
CA GLU A 216 -19.50 7.30 -0.36
C GLU A 216 -19.44 6.12 -1.32
N PHE A 217 -18.58 6.16 -2.35
CA PHE A 217 -18.33 5.02 -3.24
C PHE A 217 -17.78 3.82 -2.47
N VAL A 218 -16.77 4.04 -1.61
CA VAL A 218 -16.19 2.98 -0.79
C VAL A 218 -17.22 2.38 0.17
N GLU A 219 -18.01 3.23 0.81
CA GLU A 219 -19.04 2.82 1.77
C GLU A 219 -20.17 2.05 1.09
N ALA A 220 -20.64 2.48 -0.10
CA ALA A 220 -21.67 1.79 -0.85
C ALA A 220 -21.27 0.37 -1.25
N ILE A 221 -20.06 0.19 -1.82
CA ILE A 221 -19.53 -1.13 -2.17
C ILE A 221 -19.33 -1.98 -0.90
N SER A 222 -18.86 -1.39 0.20
CA SER A 222 -18.65 -2.12 1.47
C SER A 222 -19.97 -2.67 2.03
N VAL A 223 -21.07 -1.91 1.95
CA VAL A 223 -22.41 -2.37 2.37
C VAL A 223 -22.85 -3.57 1.53
N GLN A 224 -22.71 -3.49 0.21
CA GLN A 224 -23.11 -4.56 -0.71
C GLN A 224 -22.25 -5.82 -0.50
N MET A 225 -20.94 -5.68 -0.35
CA MET A 225 -20.05 -6.81 -0.08
C MET A 225 -20.32 -7.46 1.28
N ARG A 226 -20.67 -6.67 2.30
CA ARG A 226 -21.12 -7.21 3.59
C ARG A 226 -22.42 -8.00 3.46
N ALA A 227 -23.36 -7.53 2.66
CA ALA A 227 -24.60 -8.26 2.35
C ALA A 227 -24.30 -9.57 1.59
N ALA A 228 -23.35 -9.56 0.68
CA ALA A 228 -22.99 -10.71 -0.17
C ALA A 228 -22.25 -11.82 0.57
N ILE A 229 -21.27 -11.48 1.45
CA ILE A 229 -20.37 -12.45 2.09
C ILE A 229 -20.34 -12.36 3.62
N GLY A 230 -21.20 -11.57 4.22
CA GLY A 230 -21.39 -11.49 5.67
C GLY A 230 -20.13 -11.06 6.44
N ALA A 231 -19.88 -11.72 7.56
CA ALA A 231 -18.75 -11.44 8.44
C ALA A 231 -17.37 -11.63 7.76
N LYS A 232 -17.31 -12.42 6.70
CA LYS A 232 -16.09 -12.63 5.91
C LYS A 232 -15.50 -11.32 5.39
N TRP A 233 -16.37 -10.34 5.06
CA TRP A 233 -15.93 -8.99 4.64
C TRP A 233 -15.16 -8.22 5.70
N SER A 234 -15.21 -8.62 6.95
CA SER A 234 -14.46 -7.98 8.04
C SER A 234 -13.09 -8.64 8.30
N GLU A 235 -12.72 -9.67 7.54
CA GLU A 235 -11.42 -10.31 7.68
C GLU A 235 -10.30 -9.46 7.02
N TRP A 236 -9.08 -9.68 7.50
CA TRP A 236 -7.88 -9.05 6.95
C TRP A 236 -7.73 -9.36 5.46
N GLY A 237 -7.45 -8.34 4.66
CA GLY A 237 -7.37 -8.41 3.20
C GLY A 237 -8.60 -7.90 2.47
N SER A 238 -9.73 -7.64 3.15
CA SER A 238 -10.92 -7.04 2.52
C SER A 238 -10.67 -5.60 2.06
N GLU A 239 -9.88 -4.83 2.80
CA GLU A 239 -9.46 -3.49 2.36
C GLU A 239 -8.68 -3.55 1.06
N GLN A 240 -7.79 -4.53 0.89
CA GLN A 240 -7.06 -4.71 -0.37
C GLN A 240 -8.00 -4.95 -1.54
N VAL A 241 -9.06 -5.74 -1.35
CA VAL A 241 -10.10 -5.94 -2.38
C VAL A 241 -10.76 -4.61 -2.73
N MET A 242 -11.14 -3.82 -1.73
CA MET A 242 -11.77 -2.51 -1.95
C MET A 242 -10.83 -1.52 -2.63
N SER A 243 -9.57 -1.43 -2.20
CA SER A 243 -8.54 -0.60 -2.82
C SER A 243 -8.35 -0.96 -4.30
N ASN A 244 -8.34 -2.25 -4.61
CA ASN A 244 -8.24 -2.77 -5.98
C ASN A 244 -9.48 -2.43 -6.85
N ILE A 245 -10.68 -2.44 -6.26
CA ILE A 245 -11.88 -1.95 -6.93
C ILE A 245 -11.75 -0.46 -7.21
N VAL A 246 -11.36 0.33 -6.21
CA VAL A 246 -11.18 1.78 -6.37
C VAL A 246 -10.21 2.09 -7.50
N VAL A 247 -8.98 1.55 -7.46
CA VAL A 247 -7.97 1.81 -8.49
C VAL A 247 -8.46 1.43 -9.88
N ALA A 248 -9.08 0.26 -10.03
CA ALA A 248 -9.52 -0.25 -11.33
C ALA A 248 -10.64 0.57 -11.97
N ASN A 249 -11.39 1.35 -11.18
CA ASN A 249 -12.49 2.19 -11.66
C ASN A 249 -12.10 3.68 -11.83
N ILE A 250 -10.84 4.02 -11.61
CA ILE A 250 -10.30 5.32 -11.99
C ILE A 250 -9.94 5.28 -13.48
N PRO A 251 -10.37 6.27 -14.27
CA PRO A 251 -10.08 6.28 -15.72
C PRO A 251 -8.58 6.12 -16.02
N ASN A 252 -8.29 5.29 -17.03
CA ASN A 252 -6.92 5.01 -17.50
C ASN A 252 -5.98 4.40 -16.45
N ALA A 253 -6.51 3.80 -15.38
CA ALA A 253 -5.69 3.13 -14.38
C ALA A 253 -4.80 2.06 -15.01
N ILE A 254 -3.55 1.98 -14.54
CA ILE A 254 -2.56 1.02 -15.03
C ILE A 254 -2.14 0.04 -13.96
N VAL A 255 -1.60 -1.08 -14.37
CA VAL A 255 -0.82 -1.98 -13.53
C VAL A 255 0.65 -1.71 -13.79
N LEU A 256 1.41 -1.43 -12.73
CA LEU A 256 2.84 -1.17 -12.87
C LEU A 256 3.57 -2.39 -13.47
N PRO A 257 4.57 -2.18 -14.32
CA PRO A 257 5.28 -3.25 -15.00
C PRO A 257 5.94 -4.22 -14.01
N HIS A 258 5.54 -5.48 -14.05
CA HIS A 258 6.19 -6.54 -13.29
C HIS A 258 7.28 -7.19 -14.19
N PRO A 259 8.46 -7.58 -13.66
CA PRO A 259 8.90 -7.53 -12.27
C PRO A 259 9.69 -6.25 -11.90
N LYS A 260 9.60 -5.18 -12.68
CA LYS A 260 10.23 -3.89 -12.34
C LYS A 260 9.69 -3.35 -11.01
N TYR A 261 8.40 -3.53 -10.76
CA TYR A 261 7.70 -3.31 -9.49
C TYR A 261 7.20 -4.66 -9.00
N ALA A 262 7.74 -5.18 -7.89
CA ALA A 262 7.46 -6.55 -7.46
C ALA A 262 7.37 -6.69 -5.93
N ASP A 263 6.80 -7.80 -5.50
CA ASP A 263 7.00 -8.27 -4.13
C ASP A 263 8.36 -9.01 -4.00
N CYS A 264 8.81 -9.19 -2.76
CA CYS A 264 10.11 -9.79 -2.46
C CYS A 264 10.28 -11.25 -2.92
N HIS A 265 9.19 -12.00 -3.14
CA HIS A 265 9.27 -13.37 -3.68
C HIS A 265 9.56 -13.39 -5.19
N LYS A 266 9.24 -12.31 -5.88
CA LYS A 266 9.27 -12.21 -7.34
C LYS A 266 10.27 -11.18 -7.86
N MET A 267 10.97 -10.48 -6.96
CA MET A 267 11.98 -9.52 -7.36
C MET A 267 13.10 -10.17 -8.19
N GLN A 268 13.56 -9.45 -9.19
CA GLN A 268 14.72 -9.81 -10.00
C GLN A 268 15.80 -8.74 -9.80
N PRO A 269 16.99 -9.07 -9.25
CA PRO A 269 17.96 -8.08 -8.77
C PRO A 269 18.37 -7.02 -9.80
N GLU A 270 18.39 -7.38 -11.09
CA GLU A 270 18.87 -6.50 -12.18
C GLU A 270 17.74 -5.70 -12.85
N VAL A 271 16.49 -6.02 -12.54
CA VAL A 271 15.31 -5.46 -13.21
C VAL A 271 14.44 -4.66 -12.24
N THR A 272 14.33 -5.16 -11.00
CA THR A 272 13.39 -4.61 -10.02
C THR A 272 13.91 -3.27 -9.48
N GLU A 273 13.10 -2.24 -9.54
CA GLU A 273 13.38 -0.89 -9.05
C GLU A 273 12.59 -0.52 -7.79
N PHE A 274 11.49 -1.23 -7.56
CA PHE A 274 10.66 -1.07 -6.37
C PHE A 274 10.25 -2.44 -5.82
N ILE A 275 10.41 -2.63 -4.51
CA ILE A 275 10.14 -3.91 -3.85
C ILE A 275 9.19 -3.70 -2.68
N HIS A 276 8.15 -4.54 -2.58
CA HIS A 276 7.32 -4.66 -1.39
C HIS A 276 7.71 -5.94 -0.62
N PHE A 277 8.26 -5.79 0.57
CA PHE A 277 8.72 -6.89 1.41
C PHE A 277 7.57 -7.45 2.26
N ILE A 278 6.68 -8.20 1.62
CA ILE A 278 5.47 -8.74 2.24
C ILE A 278 5.75 -9.94 3.15
N GLY A 279 4.92 -10.10 4.19
CA GLY A 279 4.83 -11.32 4.98
C GLY A 279 6.17 -11.87 5.48
N SER A 280 6.39 -13.15 5.27
CA SER A 280 7.59 -13.87 5.72
C SER A 280 8.86 -13.45 4.99
N CYS A 281 8.79 -13.08 3.71
CA CYS A 281 9.99 -12.71 2.95
C CYS A 281 10.62 -11.38 3.42
N ARG A 282 9.90 -10.60 4.24
CA ARG A 282 10.41 -9.34 4.77
C ARG A 282 11.80 -9.46 5.40
N PHE A 283 12.06 -10.54 6.15
CA PHE A 283 13.32 -10.72 6.86
C PHE A 283 13.99 -12.07 6.60
N ASP A 284 13.44 -12.94 5.75
CA ASP A 284 13.84 -14.34 5.70
C ASP A 284 15.22 -14.59 5.12
N ASP A 285 15.57 -13.95 4.03
CA ASP A 285 16.82 -14.16 3.28
C ASP A 285 17.87 -13.06 3.47
N GLY A 286 17.55 -12.03 4.28
CA GLY A 286 18.43 -10.89 4.52
C GLY A 286 18.51 -9.89 3.36
N ASN A 287 17.80 -10.11 2.25
CA ASN A 287 17.81 -9.23 1.09
C ASN A 287 17.35 -7.82 1.44
N TYR A 288 16.31 -7.69 2.27
CA TYR A 288 15.83 -6.37 2.70
C TYR A 288 16.93 -5.58 3.44
N ALA A 289 17.63 -6.21 4.37
CA ALA A 289 18.73 -5.54 5.09
C ALA A 289 19.88 -5.16 4.15
N LYS A 290 20.28 -6.06 3.24
CA LYS A 290 21.35 -5.83 2.26
C LYS A 290 21.01 -4.68 1.31
N LEU A 291 19.84 -4.72 0.69
CA LEU A 291 19.40 -3.67 -0.24
C LEU A 291 19.15 -2.34 0.51
N GLY A 292 18.58 -2.42 1.72
CA GLY A 292 18.39 -1.26 2.58
C GLY A 292 19.70 -0.56 2.91
N ALA A 293 20.76 -1.30 3.26
CA ALA A 293 22.10 -0.72 3.51
C ALA A 293 22.66 -0.04 2.25
N GLN A 294 22.48 -0.64 1.06
CA GLN A 294 22.92 -0.04 -0.20
C GLN A 294 22.17 1.27 -0.53
N VAL A 295 20.87 1.30 -0.24
CA VAL A 295 20.06 2.52 -0.41
C VAL A 295 20.50 3.59 0.60
N ILE A 296 20.67 3.25 1.87
CA ILE A 296 21.12 4.18 2.92
C ILE A 296 22.45 4.84 2.57
N ALA A 297 23.39 4.10 1.97
CA ALA A 297 24.66 4.65 1.53
C ALA A 297 24.53 5.73 0.43
N ARG A 298 23.35 5.85 -0.18
CA ARG A 298 23.05 6.84 -1.24
C ARG A 298 22.11 7.95 -0.76
N LEU A 299 21.53 7.85 0.45
CA LEU A 299 20.65 8.87 1.04
C LEU A 299 21.45 10.02 1.63
#